data_b309654000c837f8294f5cba218036ce
#
_entry.id   b309654000c837f8294f5cba218036ce
#
_cell.length_a   1.000
_cell.length_b   1.000
_cell.length_c   1.000
_cell.angle_alpha   90.00
_cell.angle_beta   90.00
_cell.angle_gamma   90.00
#
_symmetry.space_group_name_H-M   'P 1'
#
loop_
_entity.id
_entity.type
_entity.pdbx_description
1 polymer ?
#
loop_
_entity_poly.entity_id
_entity_poly.type
_entity_poly.pdbx_seq_one_letter_code
_entity_poly.pdbx_strand_id
1 'polypeptide(L)'
;MARAFARIAFTPNVQAAQARMGSRDAYRTAELGDPEVVELGPYEVEFIGARDSFYQGTVGENGWPYVQHRGGPVGFLKVLGPRTIGYADFSGNRQYISVGNLAGDERVSLFLMDYPAQRRLKIWGRARLIDEDTEPALFARLESTGYRARVERGVIITVEAFDWNCPKYITPRFTEQEVRNLVSGWTREVKHVETATATDSEIGSGALKLVVTGMRQMTPRVRAYELRAPDMSNLPPVTAGAHLVVPVRLPDGSEVTRQYSLTSDPQRRDMYEIAVLREEAGRRGSAAIHASWQIGTRLALDHPVNQFPLHDDDRHSVLIAGGIGVTPIKAMAHSLKERGRSFELHYSGRTAADMAYRDQLASEFPGQLHLYFTRTPGEARLDLHSTMASATPGAMFYVCGPGRLIEAARAAANELAIPVERVQYESFD
;
A
#
# COMPACT_ATOMS: atom_id res chain seq x y z
N MET A 1 -7.34 0.30 -19.72
CA MET A 1 -7.51 1.63 -20.34
C MET A 1 -8.65 1.54 -21.35
N ALA A 2 -9.64 2.41 -21.23
CA ALA A 2 -10.78 2.45 -22.14
C ALA A 2 -10.35 2.87 -23.57
N ARG A 3 -10.91 2.24 -24.59
CA ARG A 3 -10.51 2.45 -26.01
C ARG A 3 -10.67 3.91 -26.44
N ALA A 4 -11.78 4.56 -26.09
CA ALA A 4 -12.02 5.96 -26.40
C ALA A 4 -10.93 6.87 -25.81
N PHE A 5 -10.50 6.60 -24.58
CA PHE A 5 -9.43 7.37 -23.94
C PHE A 5 -8.08 7.18 -24.66
N ALA A 6 -7.74 5.92 -25.03
CA ALA A 6 -6.50 5.63 -25.74
C ALA A 6 -6.43 6.35 -27.09
N ARG A 7 -7.54 6.39 -27.84
CA ARG A 7 -7.62 7.08 -29.14
C ARG A 7 -7.35 8.58 -29.07
N ILE A 8 -7.82 9.22 -28.01
CA ILE A 8 -7.57 10.66 -27.80
C ILE A 8 -6.15 10.87 -27.24
N ALA A 9 -5.71 10.02 -26.29
CA ALA A 9 -4.45 10.18 -25.58
C ALA A 9 -3.21 9.84 -26.42
N PHE A 10 -3.31 8.84 -27.32
CA PHE A 10 -2.14 8.31 -28.03
C PHE A 10 -1.90 9.05 -29.34
N THR A 11 -1.55 10.31 -29.21
CA THR A 11 -1.09 11.14 -30.31
C THR A 11 0.21 10.59 -30.93
N PRO A 12 0.60 11.00 -32.16
CA PRO A 12 1.85 10.56 -32.78
C PRO A 12 3.08 10.70 -31.88
N ASN A 13 3.19 11.81 -31.15
CA ASN A 13 4.29 12.02 -30.21
C ASN A 13 4.25 11.04 -29.02
N VAL A 14 3.06 10.71 -28.51
CA VAL A 14 2.89 9.71 -27.43
C VAL A 14 3.25 8.32 -27.95
N GLN A 15 2.81 7.95 -29.16
CA GLN A 15 3.15 6.67 -29.79
C GLN A 15 4.65 6.53 -30.02
N ALA A 16 5.30 7.60 -30.50
CA ALA A 16 6.76 7.63 -30.67
C ALA A 16 7.50 7.47 -29.32
N ALA A 17 6.99 8.10 -28.26
CA ALA A 17 7.54 7.92 -26.93
C ALA A 17 7.36 6.48 -26.41
N GLN A 18 6.17 5.88 -26.60
CA GLN A 18 5.89 4.48 -26.24
C GLN A 18 6.84 3.52 -26.99
N ALA A 19 7.07 3.76 -28.29
CA ALA A 19 7.99 2.94 -29.09
C ALA A 19 9.42 3.03 -28.56
N ARG A 20 9.90 4.26 -28.28
CA ARG A 20 11.24 4.49 -27.73
C ARG A 20 11.44 3.84 -26.35
N MET A 21 10.40 3.82 -25.50
CA MET A 21 10.43 3.26 -24.15
C MET A 21 10.01 1.80 -24.11
N GLY A 22 9.74 1.16 -25.25
CA GLY A 22 9.41 -0.28 -25.35
C GLY A 22 8.02 -0.68 -24.88
N SER A 23 7.08 0.26 -24.74
CA SER A 23 5.71 -0.04 -24.26
C SER A 23 4.65 -0.04 -25.38
N ARG A 24 5.01 0.33 -26.62
CA ARG A 24 4.03 0.51 -27.74
C ARG A 24 3.19 -0.75 -28.01
N ASP A 25 3.81 -1.92 -28.04
CA ASP A 25 3.12 -3.16 -28.37
C ASP A 25 2.07 -3.55 -27.30
N ALA A 26 2.35 -3.26 -26.03
CA ALA A 26 1.43 -3.51 -24.92
C ALA A 26 0.16 -2.63 -25.01
N TYR A 27 0.25 -1.44 -25.61
CA TYR A 27 -0.85 -0.49 -25.72
C TYR A 27 -1.53 -0.43 -27.10
N ARG A 28 -0.95 -1.06 -28.14
CA ARG A 28 -1.51 -1.07 -29.49
C ARG A 28 -2.92 -1.66 -29.55
N THR A 29 -3.17 -2.72 -28.80
CA THR A 29 -4.49 -3.38 -28.74
C THR A 29 -5.58 -2.50 -28.12
N ALA A 30 -5.22 -1.53 -27.27
CA ALA A 30 -6.17 -0.59 -26.66
C ALA A 30 -6.76 0.41 -27.67
N GLU A 31 -6.18 0.54 -28.87
CA GLU A 31 -6.63 1.44 -29.95
C GLU A 31 -7.47 0.73 -31.01
N LEU A 32 -7.45 -0.65 -31.03
CA LEU A 32 -8.10 -1.45 -32.05
C LEU A 32 -9.58 -1.70 -31.72
N GLY A 33 -10.41 -1.81 -32.76
CA GLY A 33 -11.84 -2.09 -32.69
C GLY A 33 -12.72 -0.87 -33.02
N ASP A 34 -14.03 -1.07 -33.09
CA ASP A 34 -14.99 -0.01 -33.36
C ASP A 34 -15.02 1.05 -32.26
N PRO A 35 -15.41 2.31 -32.57
CA PRO A 35 -15.60 3.35 -31.57
C PRO A 35 -16.62 2.88 -30.54
N GLU A 36 -16.16 2.67 -29.33
CA GLU A 36 -17.03 2.36 -28.20
C GLU A 36 -17.83 3.63 -27.83
N VAL A 37 -19.15 3.50 -27.70
CA VAL A 37 -19.94 4.57 -27.09
C VAL A 37 -19.55 4.62 -25.63
N VAL A 38 -19.02 5.77 -25.21
CA VAL A 38 -18.55 5.95 -23.84
C VAL A 38 -19.74 6.25 -22.94
N GLU A 39 -20.16 5.29 -22.13
CA GLU A 39 -21.22 5.49 -21.15
C GLU A 39 -20.69 5.23 -19.73
N LEU A 40 -21.09 6.09 -18.81
CA LEU A 40 -20.80 5.93 -17.38
C LEU A 40 -21.66 4.79 -16.83
N GLY A 41 -21.01 3.70 -16.47
CA GLY A 41 -21.67 2.54 -15.84
C GLY A 41 -21.96 2.77 -14.35
N PRO A 42 -22.61 1.80 -13.69
CA PRO A 42 -22.93 1.91 -12.25
C PRO A 42 -21.71 2.18 -11.38
N TYR A 43 -20.54 1.65 -11.73
CA TYR A 43 -19.30 1.83 -11.00
C TYR A 43 -18.77 3.27 -11.09
N GLU A 44 -18.81 3.89 -12.28
CA GLU A 44 -18.46 5.30 -12.46
C GLU A 44 -19.45 6.22 -11.76
N VAL A 45 -20.75 5.92 -11.85
CA VAL A 45 -21.82 6.69 -11.18
C VAL A 45 -21.62 6.70 -9.67
N GLU A 46 -21.40 5.54 -9.06
CA GLU A 46 -21.14 5.42 -7.63
C GLU A 46 -19.86 6.20 -7.23
N PHE A 47 -18.78 6.01 -7.97
CA PHE A 47 -17.52 6.68 -7.69
C PHE A 47 -17.65 8.20 -7.78
N ILE A 48 -18.27 8.73 -8.84
CA ILE A 48 -18.47 10.17 -9.03
C ILE A 48 -19.34 10.73 -7.91
N GLY A 49 -20.46 10.07 -7.59
CA GLY A 49 -21.40 10.49 -6.56
C GLY A 49 -20.82 10.49 -5.13
N ALA A 50 -19.75 9.74 -4.89
CA ALA A 50 -19.05 9.70 -3.61
C ALA A 50 -17.98 10.78 -3.44
N ARG A 51 -17.75 11.65 -4.43
CA ARG A 51 -16.70 12.69 -4.35
C ARG A 51 -17.24 14.00 -3.81
N ASP A 52 -16.44 14.67 -3.01
CA ASP A 52 -16.62 16.03 -2.48
C ASP A 52 -15.73 17.05 -3.18
N SER A 53 -14.84 16.58 -4.04
CA SER A 53 -13.87 17.42 -4.75
C SER A 53 -13.32 16.72 -5.98
N PHE A 54 -12.85 17.53 -6.92
CA PHE A 54 -12.07 17.11 -8.09
C PHE A 54 -11.19 18.24 -8.60
N TYR A 55 -10.26 17.93 -9.50
CA TYR A 55 -9.45 18.90 -10.21
C TYR A 55 -9.97 19.00 -11.63
N GLN A 56 -10.14 20.23 -12.13
CA GLN A 56 -10.58 20.54 -13.50
C GLN A 56 -9.48 21.26 -14.25
N GLY A 57 -9.02 20.67 -15.34
CA GLY A 57 -8.15 21.31 -16.32
C GLY A 57 -8.95 22.00 -17.43
N THR A 58 -8.52 23.19 -17.82
CA THR A 58 -8.99 23.96 -18.98
C THR A 58 -7.78 24.52 -19.71
N VAL A 59 -7.95 25.00 -20.96
CA VAL A 59 -6.87 25.60 -21.75
C VAL A 59 -7.20 27.05 -22.00
N GLY A 60 -6.28 27.95 -21.66
CA GLY A 60 -6.41 29.36 -21.92
C GLY A 60 -6.28 29.70 -23.42
N GLU A 61 -6.81 30.81 -23.86
CA GLU A 61 -6.72 31.33 -25.22
C GLU A 61 -5.26 31.44 -25.72
N ASN A 62 -4.31 31.67 -24.80
CA ASN A 62 -2.87 31.67 -25.05
C ASN A 62 -2.21 30.29 -25.09
N GLY A 63 -3.00 29.19 -24.99
CA GLY A 63 -2.55 27.83 -25.03
C GLY A 63 -2.01 27.28 -23.69
N TRP A 64 -1.95 28.08 -22.63
CA TRP A 64 -1.51 27.58 -21.33
C TRP A 64 -2.58 26.69 -20.66
N PRO A 65 -2.20 25.50 -20.14
CA PRO A 65 -3.11 24.69 -19.34
C PRO A 65 -3.31 25.34 -17.97
N TYR A 66 -4.55 25.34 -17.50
CA TYR A 66 -4.92 25.81 -16.18
C TYR A 66 -5.66 24.72 -15.42
N VAL A 67 -5.31 24.51 -14.15
CA VAL A 67 -5.95 23.51 -13.28
C VAL A 67 -6.53 24.20 -12.06
N GLN A 68 -7.80 23.91 -11.76
CA GLN A 68 -8.51 24.45 -10.61
C GLN A 68 -9.10 23.31 -9.78
N HIS A 69 -8.97 23.41 -8.47
CA HIS A 69 -9.70 22.58 -7.53
C HIS A 69 -11.17 22.98 -7.49
N ARG A 70 -12.08 22.02 -7.58
CA ARG A 70 -13.53 22.18 -7.41
C ARG A 70 -13.95 21.35 -6.21
N GLY A 71 -14.70 21.93 -5.28
CA GLY A 71 -15.17 21.27 -4.07
C GLY A 71 -16.61 21.64 -3.75
N GLY A 72 -17.28 20.77 -3.03
CA GLY A 72 -18.66 20.92 -2.60
C GLY A 72 -19.07 19.82 -1.61
N PRO A 73 -20.34 19.70 -1.28
CA PRO A 73 -20.81 18.57 -0.48
C PRO A 73 -20.62 17.26 -1.27
N VAL A 74 -20.50 16.13 -0.56
CA VAL A 74 -20.42 14.82 -1.23
C VAL A 74 -21.54 14.68 -2.25
N GLY A 75 -21.18 14.29 -3.48
CA GLY A 75 -22.11 14.15 -4.60
C GLY A 75 -22.54 15.48 -5.25
N PHE A 76 -21.80 16.58 -5.04
CA PHE A 76 -22.06 17.84 -5.75
C PHE A 76 -21.81 17.73 -7.27
N LEU A 77 -20.91 16.85 -7.69
CA LEU A 77 -20.76 16.45 -9.09
C LEU A 77 -21.84 15.40 -9.40
N LYS A 78 -22.82 15.79 -10.21
CA LYS A 78 -24.00 14.97 -10.53
C LYS A 78 -23.79 14.19 -11.82
N VAL A 79 -24.18 12.93 -11.86
CA VAL A 79 -24.35 12.19 -13.11
C VAL A 79 -25.80 12.45 -13.59
N LEU A 80 -25.92 13.13 -14.72
CA LEU A 80 -27.20 13.60 -15.27
C LEU A 80 -27.75 12.66 -16.34
N GLY A 81 -26.90 11.81 -16.89
CA GLY A 81 -27.21 10.82 -17.91
C GLY A 81 -26.00 9.95 -18.23
N PRO A 82 -26.13 8.97 -19.14
CA PRO A 82 -25.06 8.02 -19.45
C PRO A 82 -23.74 8.68 -19.88
N ARG A 83 -23.82 9.86 -20.48
CA ARG A 83 -22.65 10.60 -20.97
C ARG A 83 -22.62 12.04 -20.48
N THR A 84 -23.39 12.35 -19.45
CA THR A 84 -23.52 13.76 -19.01
C THR A 84 -23.33 13.84 -17.52
N ILE A 85 -22.41 14.67 -17.10
CA ILE A 85 -22.18 15.06 -15.71
C ILE A 85 -22.31 16.57 -15.57
N GLY A 86 -22.55 17.06 -14.37
CA GLY A 86 -22.65 18.50 -14.13
C GLY A 86 -22.48 18.85 -12.67
N TYR A 87 -22.16 20.11 -12.41
CA TYR A 87 -22.03 20.63 -11.07
C TYR A 87 -22.45 22.10 -10.98
N ALA A 88 -22.89 22.51 -9.80
CA ALA A 88 -23.09 23.91 -9.47
C ALA A 88 -21.75 24.58 -9.20
N ASP A 89 -21.43 25.66 -9.94
CA ASP A 89 -20.23 26.47 -9.71
C ASP A 89 -20.53 27.52 -8.63
N PHE A 90 -19.92 27.29 -7.46
CA PHE A 90 -20.15 28.15 -6.30
C PHE A 90 -19.30 29.42 -6.35
N SER A 91 -19.83 30.51 -5.81
CA SER A 91 -19.13 31.79 -5.72
C SER A 91 -17.83 31.64 -4.93
N GLY A 92 -16.71 32.02 -5.54
CA GLY A 92 -15.37 31.94 -5.00
C GLY A 92 -14.57 33.25 -5.11
N ASN A 93 -13.30 33.17 -5.48
CA ASN A 93 -12.40 34.32 -5.60
C ASN A 93 -12.67 35.24 -6.81
N ARG A 94 -13.62 34.89 -7.67
CA ARG A 94 -14.10 35.67 -8.81
C ARG A 94 -13.04 35.99 -9.89
N GLN A 95 -11.99 35.21 -9.98
CA GLN A 95 -11.01 35.35 -11.07
C GLN A 95 -11.54 34.86 -12.41
N TYR A 96 -12.53 33.98 -12.42
CA TYR A 96 -13.24 33.50 -13.62
C TYR A 96 -12.34 32.87 -14.70
N ILE A 97 -11.13 32.41 -14.35
CA ILE A 97 -10.18 31.90 -15.35
C ILE A 97 -10.77 30.70 -16.11
N SER A 98 -11.31 29.69 -15.41
CA SER A 98 -11.94 28.53 -16.07
C SER A 98 -13.14 28.96 -16.91
N VAL A 99 -13.91 29.97 -16.48
CA VAL A 99 -15.08 30.48 -17.20
C VAL A 99 -14.64 31.17 -18.52
N GLY A 100 -13.61 32.00 -18.45
CA GLY A 100 -13.03 32.65 -19.65
C GLY A 100 -12.42 31.61 -20.60
N ASN A 101 -11.70 30.64 -20.11
CA ASN A 101 -11.11 29.56 -20.92
C ASN A 101 -12.19 28.79 -21.69
N LEU A 102 -13.30 28.43 -21.00
CA LEU A 102 -14.41 27.68 -21.60
C LEU A 102 -15.17 28.46 -22.69
N ALA A 103 -15.08 29.77 -22.70
CA ALA A 103 -15.64 30.58 -23.80
C ALA A 103 -14.86 30.41 -25.13
N GLY A 104 -13.57 30.11 -25.05
CA GLY A 104 -12.70 29.89 -26.22
C GLY A 104 -12.47 28.40 -26.55
N ASP A 105 -12.42 27.56 -25.54
CA ASP A 105 -12.16 26.12 -25.70
C ASP A 105 -12.99 25.31 -24.65
N GLU A 106 -14.02 24.63 -25.12
CA GLU A 106 -14.95 23.86 -24.28
C GLU A 106 -14.37 22.57 -23.72
N ARG A 107 -13.14 22.15 -24.11
CA ARG A 107 -12.50 20.93 -23.66
C ARG A 107 -12.09 21.03 -22.18
N VAL A 108 -12.43 19.99 -21.45
CA VAL A 108 -12.06 19.86 -20.02
C VAL A 108 -11.44 18.51 -19.73
N SER A 109 -10.55 18.52 -18.76
CA SER A 109 -10.01 17.31 -18.15
C SER A 109 -10.34 17.32 -16.66
N LEU A 110 -11.06 16.30 -16.19
CA LEU A 110 -11.36 16.14 -14.78
C LEU A 110 -10.50 15.01 -14.18
N PHE A 111 -10.08 15.23 -12.94
CA PHE A 111 -9.27 14.30 -12.19
C PHE A 111 -9.88 14.12 -10.80
N LEU A 112 -10.55 12.99 -10.63
CA LEU A 112 -11.26 12.64 -9.38
C LEU A 112 -10.43 11.67 -8.58
N MET A 113 -10.29 11.92 -7.27
CA MET A 113 -9.46 11.12 -6.37
C MET A 113 -10.28 10.47 -5.27
N ASP A 114 -9.97 9.20 -5.00
CA ASP A 114 -10.31 8.48 -3.79
C ASP A 114 -8.99 8.10 -3.11
N TYR A 115 -8.51 9.00 -2.26
CA TYR A 115 -7.23 8.81 -1.59
C TYR A 115 -7.21 7.60 -0.63
N PRO A 116 -8.26 7.36 0.19
CA PRO A 116 -8.31 6.18 1.05
C PRO A 116 -8.20 4.86 0.28
N ALA A 117 -8.95 4.72 -0.80
CA ALA A 117 -8.96 3.51 -1.61
C ALA A 117 -7.89 3.50 -2.72
N GLN A 118 -7.05 4.54 -2.82
CA GLN A 118 -5.99 4.69 -3.83
C GLN A 118 -6.52 4.56 -5.26
N ARG A 119 -7.72 5.07 -5.52
CA ARG A 119 -8.36 5.05 -6.85
C ARG A 119 -8.44 6.45 -7.43
N ARG A 120 -8.36 6.53 -8.74
CA ARG A 120 -8.62 7.78 -9.47
C ARG A 120 -9.31 7.52 -10.79
N LEU A 121 -10.24 8.41 -11.12
CA LEU A 121 -10.93 8.46 -12.39
C LEU A 121 -10.52 9.73 -13.13
N LYS A 122 -10.08 9.59 -14.38
CA LYS A 122 -9.83 10.68 -15.31
C LYS A 122 -11.00 10.75 -16.28
N ILE A 123 -11.54 11.94 -16.54
CA ILE A 123 -12.62 12.17 -17.49
C ILE A 123 -12.20 13.27 -18.43
N TRP A 124 -12.35 13.06 -19.72
CA TRP A 124 -12.26 14.09 -20.75
C TRP A 124 -13.63 14.33 -21.34
N GLY A 125 -13.94 15.59 -21.58
CA GLY A 125 -15.23 15.99 -22.12
C GLY A 125 -15.25 17.43 -22.58
N ARG A 126 -16.46 17.86 -22.97
CA ARG A 126 -16.76 19.23 -23.37
C ARG A 126 -17.73 19.85 -22.39
N ALA A 127 -17.37 21.02 -21.90
CA ALA A 127 -18.16 21.76 -20.92
C ALA A 127 -18.87 22.92 -21.55
N ARG A 128 -20.10 23.17 -21.11
CA ARG A 128 -20.85 24.37 -21.35
C ARG A 128 -21.39 24.95 -20.05
N LEU A 129 -21.55 26.24 -20.01
CA LEU A 129 -22.12 26.97 -18.88
C LEU A 129 -23.62 27.12 -19.07
N ILE A 130 -24.36 27.01 -17.96
CA ILE A 130 -25.81 27.32 -17.89
C ILE A 130 -26.08 28.24 -16.72
N ASP A 131 -27.16 28.93 -16.78
CA ASP A 131 -27.72 29.75 -15.69
C ASP A 131 -29.17 29.39 -15.42
N GLU A 132 -29.71 29.96 -14.33
CA GLU A 132 -31.08 29.70 -13.89
C GLU A 132 -32.12 30.22 -14.88
N ASP A 133 -31.81 31.34 -15.61
CA ASP A 133 -32.74 31.99 -16.53
C ASP A 133 -32.89 31.19 -17.84
N THR A 134 -31.80 30.58 -18.30
CA THR A 134 -31.78 29.89 -19.61
C THR A 134 -32.20 28.41 -19.50
N GLU A 135 -31.81 27.71 -18.45
CA GLU A 135 -32.12 26.27 -18.26
C GLU A 135 -32.53 25.97 -16.82
N PRO A 136 -33.65 26.51 -16.29
CA PRO A 136 -34.03 26.43 -14.88
C PRO A 136 -34.18 24.98 -14.37
N ALA A 137 -34.76 24.09 -15.17
CA ALA A 137 -34.97 22.71 -14.79
C ALA A 137 -33.65 21.90 -14.67
N LEU A 138 -32.69 22.18 -15.54
CA LEU A 138 -31.37 21.54 -15.49
C LEU A 138 -30.50 22.15 -14.39
N PHE A 139 -30.60 23.48 -14.21
CA PHE A 139 -29.92 24.20 -13.16
C PHE A 139 -30.33 23.68 -11.76
N ALA A 140 -31.62 23.53 -11.52
CA ALA A 140 -32.16 23.00 -10.26
C ALA A 140 -31.65 21.59 -9.93
N ARG A 141 -31.36 20.74 -10.94
CA ARG A 141 -30.76 19.40 -10.73
C ARG A 141 -29.32 19.46 -10.23
N LEU A 142 -28.62 20.56 -10.42
CA LEU A 142 -27.25 20.73 -9.95
C LEU A 142 -27.16 21.17 -8.50
N GLU A 143 -28.21 21.76 -7.96
CA GLU A 143 -28.24 22.23 -6.59
C GLU A 143 -28.11 21.07 -5.59
N SER A 144 -27.51 21.39 -4.47
CA SER A 144 -27.35 20.44 -3.35
C SER A 144 -28.16 20.96 -2.16
N THR A 145 -29.20 20.23 -1.79
CA THR A 145 -30.09 20.59 -0.69
C THR A 145 -29.31 20.77 0.63
N GLY A 146 -29.56 21.92 1.28
CA GLY A 146 -28.93 22.24 2.57
C GLY A 146 -27.50 22.80 2.48
N TYR A 147 -26.90 22.91 1.30
CA TYR A 147 -25.59 23.55 1.15
C TYR A 147 -25.76 25.07 0.91
N ARG A 148 -25.17 25.87 1.80
CA ARG A 148 -25.43 27.33 1.83
C ARG A 148 -24.60 28.18 0.86
N ALA A 149 -23.69 27.59 0.09
CA ALA A 149 -22.89 28.35 -0.86
C ALA A 149 -23.77 28.87 -2.01
N ARG A 150 -23.57 30.15 -2.38
CA ARG A 150 -24.30 30.76 -3.49
C ARG A 150 -23.82 30.14 -4.80
N VAL A 151 -24.75 29.60 -5.58
CA VAL A 151 -24.50 29.12 -6.94
C VAL A 151 -24.47 30.34 -7.88
N GLU A 152 -23.44 30.47 -8.68
CA GLU A 152 -23.32 31.52 -9.72
C GLU A 152 -23.79 31.04 -11.10
N ARG A 153 -23.52 29.77 -11.41
CA ARG A 153 -23.85 29.12 -12.69
C ARG A 153 -23.81 27.62 -12.56
N GLY A 154 -24.33 26.91 -13.54
CA GLY A 154 -24.14 25.49 -13.70
C GLY A 154 -23.06 25.20 -14.76
N VAL A 155 -22.34 24.10 -14.59
CA VAL A 155 -21.42 23.54 -15.58
C VAL A 155 -21.92 22.16 -16.00
N ILE A 156 -22.20 21.99 -17.28
CA ILE A 156 -22.64 20.72 -17.86
C ILE A 156 -21.51 20.19 -18.73
N ILE A 157 -21.13 18.92 -18.55
CA ILE A 157 -20.01 18.29 -19.25
C ILE A 157 -20.53 17.06 -19.99
N THR A 158 -20.34 17.04 -21.29
CA THR A 158 -20.52 15.86 -22.12
C THR A 158 -19.25 15.05 -22.11
N VAL A 159 -19.29 13.81 -21.59
CA VAL A 159 -18.15 12.92 -21.47
C VAL A 159 -17.79 12.34 -22.84
N GLU A 160 -16.55 12.52 -23.25
CA GLU A 160 -15.97 11.95 -24.48
C GLU A 160 -15.15 10.69 -24.20
N ALA A 161 -14.44 10.67 -23.07
CA ALA A 161 -13.65 9.52 -22.65
C ALA A 161 -13.39 9.53 -21.14
N PHE A 162 -13.21 8.35 -20.57
CA PHE A 162 -12.71 8.21 -19.19
C PHE A 162 -11.74 7.05 -19.08
N ASP A 163 -10.92 7.07 -18.03
CA ASP A 163 -9.96 6.00 -17.77
C ASP A 163 -9.67 5.87 -16.28
N TRP A 164 -9.68 4.64 -15.81
CA TRP A 164 -9.21 4.26 -14.51
C TRP A 164 -7.71 3.99 -14.56
N ASN A 165 -6.98 4.36 -13.52
CA ASN A 165 -5.55 4.11 -13.52
C ASN A 165 -5.09 3.17 -12.42
N CYS A 166 -3.83 2.73 -12.58
CA CYS A 166 -3.10 1.96 -11.58
C CYS A 166 -3.02 2.74 -10.24
N PRO A 167 -3.31 2.12 -9.07
CA PRO A 167 -3.23 2.75 -7.74
C PRO A 167 -1.80 3.08 -7.30
N LYS A 168 -0.81 2.67 -8.07
CA LYS A 168 0.61 2.83 -7.75
C LYS A 168 0.97 4.30 -7.47
N TYR A 169 1.66 4.55 -6.37
CA TYR A 169 2.12 5.87 -5.89
C TYR A 169 1.03 6.84 -5.42
N ILE A 170 -0.22 6.41 -5.23
CA ILE A 170 -1.21 7.24 -4.55
C ILE A 170 -1.03 7.04 -3.04
N THR A 171 -0.58 8.08 -2.34
CA THR A 171 -0.49 8.06 -0.88
C THR A 171 -1.89 8.10 -0.28
N PRO A 172 -2.30 7.12 0.55
CA PRO A 172 -3.59 7.18 1.25
C PRO A 172 -3.69 8.45 2.11
N ARG A 173 -4.84 9.10 2.04
CA ARG A 173 -5.18 10.27 2.86
C ARG A 173 -6.62 10.13 3.29
N PHE A 174 -6.91 10.55 4.51
CA PHE A 174 -8.24 10.44 5.09
C PHE A 174 -8.71 11.81 5.53
N THR A 175 -9.98 12.10 5.29
CA THR A 175 -10.66 13.25 5.89
C THR A 175 -10.88 13.00 7.38
N GLU A 176 -11.06 14.07 8.15
CA GLU A 176 -11.40 13.94 9.57
C GLU A 176 -12.66 13.08 9.80
N GLN A 177 -13.66 13.21 8.92
CA GLN A 177 -14.89 12.42 8.99
C GLN A 177 -14.64 10.93 8.70
N GLU A 178 -13.81 10.60 7.72
CA GLU A 178 -13.42 9.22 7.43
C GLU A 178 -12.64 8.61 8.60
N VAL A 179 -11.73 9.35 9.21
CA VAL A 179 -11.05 8.93 10.44
C VAL A 179 -12.07 8.72 11.57
N ARG A 180 -13.01 9.65 11.78
CA ARG A 180 -14.06 9.51 12.77
C ARG A 180 -14.97 8.30 12.49
N ASN A 181 -15.30 8.05 11.22
CA ASN A 181 -16.10 6.89 10.81
C ASN A 181 -15.34 5.59 11.04
N LEU A 182 -14.04 5.54 10.72
CA LEU A 182 -13.17 4.41 11.04
C LEU A 182 -13.14 4.16 12.56
N VAL A 183 -12.92 5.20 13.35
CA VAL A 183 -12.89 5.11 14.83
C VAL A 183 -14.28 4.81 15.41
N SER A 184 -15.36 5.41 14.90
CA SER A 184 -16.72 5.16 15.37
C SER A 184 -17.30 3.84 14.87
N GLY A 185 -16.84 3.34 13.70
CA GLY A 185 -17.06 1.96 13.28
C GLY A 185 -16.45 1.01 14.29
N TRP A 186 -15.21 1.25 14.70
CA TRP A 186 -14.55 0.50 15.76
C TRP A 186 -15.31 0.57 17.10
N THR A 187 -15.78 1.75 17.52
CA THR A 187 -16.57 1.91 18.77
C THR A 187 -17.98 1.34 18.66
N ARG A 188 -18.61 1.29 17.48
CA ARG A 188 -19.90 0.61 17.27
C ARG A 188 -19.73 -0.90 17.19
N GLU A 189 -18.70 -1.41 16.53
CA GLU A 189 -18.38 -2.83 16.55
C GLU A 189 -18.04 -3.29 17.97
N VAL A 190 -17.26 -2.51 18.73
CA VAL A 190 -17.01 -2.79 20.16
C VAL A 190 -18.29 -2.76 21.00
N LYS A 191 -19.26 -1.86 20.75
CA LYS A 191 -20.57 -1.83 21.45
C LYS A 191 -21.56 -2.88 20.93
N HIS A 192 -21.51 -3.27 19.65
CA HIS A 192 -22.34 -4.35 19.12
C HIS A 192 -21.80 -5.72 19.47
N VAL A 193 -20.50 -5.85 19.74
CA VAL A 193 -19.89 -7.07 20.26
C VAL A 193 -20.31 -7.35 21.69
N GLU A 194 -20.72 -6.35 22.48
CA GLU A 194 -21.34 -6.59 23.79
C GLU A 194 -22.77 -7.16 23.71
N THR A 195 -23.41 -7.18 22.53
CA THR A 195 -24.81 -7.66 22.36
C THR A 195 -24.98 -8.79 21.33
N ALA A 196 -23.93 -9.22 20.62
CA ALA A 196 -23.98 -10.37 19.71
C ALA A 196 -23.36 -11.59 20.41
N THR A 197 -24.21 -12.49 20.84
CA THR A 197 -23.85 -13.82 21.34
C THR A 197 -23.06 -14.60 20.30
N ALA A 198 -21.93 -15.13 20.73
CA ALA A 198 -21.15 -16.23 20.21
C ALA A 198 -20.15 -15.92 19.07
N THR A 199 -18.92 -16.07 19.47
CA THR A 199 -17.62 -16.39 18.89
C THR A 199 -16.58 -15.27 18.81
N ASP A 200 -16.58 -14.37 19.78
CA ASP A 200 -15.41 -13.51 20.02
C ASP A 200 -14.49 -14.15 21.08
N SER A 201 -14.22 -15.44 20.92
CA SER A 201 -13.25 -16.10 21.77
C SER A 201 -11.85 -15.64 21.33
N GLU A 202 -11.19 -14.94 22.25
CA GLU A 202 -9.75 -14.67 22.17
C GLU A 202 -9.03 -15.96 21.77
N ILE A 203 -8.08 -15.88 20.84
CA ILE A 203 -7.31 -17.04 20.38
C ILE A 203 -6.10 -17.20 21.30
N GLY A 204 -5.98 -18.40 21.92
CA GLY A 204 -4.91 -18.70 22.87
C GLY A 204 -5.25 -18.36 24.32
N SER A 205 -4.27 -18.48 25.21
CA SER A 205 -4.48 -18.38 26.68
C SER A 205 -3.34 -17.67 27.43
N GLY A 206 -2.36 -17.06 26.74
CA GLY A 206 -1.23 -16.40 27.37
C GLY A 206 -1.58 -15.09 28.09
N ALA A 207 -0.63 -14.58 28.88
CA ALA A 207 -0.82 -13.38 29.69
C ALA A 207 -0.79 -12.08 28.88
N LEU A 208 -0.07 -12.04 27.75
CA LEU A 208 0.02 -10.86 26.88
C LEU A 208 -1.19 -10.82 25.95
N LYS A 209 -2.01 -9.80 26.13
CA LYS A 209 -3.20 -9.57 25.30
C LYS A 209 -2.88 -8.62 24.18
N LEU A 210 -3.12 -9.04 22.94
CA LEU A 210 -2.90 -8.24 21.75
C LEU A 210 -4.14 -8.23 20.87
N VAL A 211 -4.28 -7.16 20.07
CA VAL A 211 -5.30 -7.03 19.05
C VAL A 211 -4.64 -6.66 17.71
N VAL A 212 -5.10 -7.26 16.64
CA VAL A 212 -4.69 -6.89 15.28
C VAL A 212 -5.29 -5.51 14.95
N THR A 213 -4.45 -4.49 14.84
CA THR A 213 -4.86 -3.11 14.56
C THR A 213 -4.58 -2.66 13.13
N GLY A 214 -3.75 -3.39 12.42
CA GLY A 214 -3.42 -3.09 11.02
C GLY A 214 -3.01 -4.33 10.25
N MET A 215 -3.30 -4.32 8.95
CA MET A 215 -2.87 -5.37 8.02
C MET A 215 -2.38 -4.74 6.73
N ARG A 216 -1.27 -5.23 6.18
CA ARG A 216 -0.69 -4.73 4.94
C ARG A 216 -0.21 -5.88 4.06
N GLN A 217 -0.73 -5.98 2.83
CA GLN A 217 -0.22 -6.95 1.85
C GLN A 217 1.13 -6.47 1.32
N MET A 218 2.20 -7.20 1.62
CA MET A 218 3.58 -6.86 1.27
C MET A 218 3.98 -7.43 -0.09
N THR A 219 3.60 -8.69 -0.34
CA THR A 219 3.81 -9.41 -1.60
C THR A 219 2.58 -10.29 -1.85
N PRO A 220 2.40 -10.94 -3.01
CA PRO A 220 1.26 -11.83 -3.22
C PRO A 220 1.07 -12.91 -2.13
N ARG A 221 2.14 -13.26 -1.41
CA ARG A 221 2.13 -14.33 -0.39
C ARG A 221 2.48 -13.86 1.01
N VAL A 222 2.92 -12.62 1.21
CA VAL A 222 3.32 -12.11 2.54
C VAL A 222 2.38 -10.98 2.96
N ARG A 223 1.82 -11.11 4.16
CA ARG A 223 1.02 -10.07 4.82
C ARG A 223 1.64 -9.70 6.16
N ALA A 224 1.82 -8.40 6.39
CA ALA A 224 2.23 -7.87 7.68
C ALA A 224 1.00 -7.57 8.54
N TYR A 225 1.13 -7.79 9.86
CA TYR A 225 0.10 -7.54 10.86
C TYR A 225 0.67 -6.67 11.97
N GLU A 226 -0.01 -5.58 12.27
CA GLU A 226 0.27 -4.75 13.44
C GLU A 226 -0.52 -5.25 14.63
N LEU A 227 0.14 -5.42 15.76
CA LEU A 227 -0.41 -5.95 17.01
C LEU A 227 -0.19 -4.92 18.11
N ARG A 228 -1.26 -4.53 18.81
CA ARG A 228 -1.21 -3.56 19.91
C ARG A 228 -1.89 -4.13 21.16
N ALA A 229 -1.59 -3.53 22.31
CA ALA A 229 -2.40 -3.78 23.51
C ALA A 229 -3.84 -3.31 23.28
N PRO A 230 -4.87 -4.02 23.80
CA PRO A 230 -6.27 -3.63 23.61
C PRO A 230 -6.61 -2.23 24.15
N ASP A 231 -5.91 -1.78 25.18
CA ASP A 231 -6.02 -0.45 25.80
C ASP A 231 -5.05 0.59 25.20
N MET A 232 -4.34 0.23 24.13
CA MET A 232 -3.32 1.04 23.44
C MET A 232 -2.14 1.44 24.34
N SER A 233 -1.94 0.77 25.46
CA SER A 233 -0.79 0.94 26.32
C SER A 233 0.50 0.43 25.67
N ASN A 234 1.65 0.82 26.24
CA ASN A 234 2.94 0.34 25.79
C ASN A 234 3.10 -1.16 26.01
N LEU A 235 3.56 -1.84 25.00
CA LEU A 235 3.92 -3.25 25.02
C LEU A 235 5.24 -3.48 25.79
N PRO A 236 5.51 -4.70 26.25
CA PRO A 236 6.79 -5.08 26.83
C PRO A 236 7.95 -4.73 25.91
N PRO A 237 9.11 -4.31 26.45
CA PRO A 237 10.30 -4.04 25.65
C PRO A 237 10.80 -5.34 25.01
N VAL A 238 11.33 -5.22 23.79
CA VAL A 238 11.92 -6.34 23.04
C VAL A 238 13.30 -5.95 22.51
N THR A 239 14.08 -6.93 22.14
CA THR A 239 15.35 -6.74 21.44
C THR A 239 15.27 -7.31 20.03
N ALA A 240 16.10 -6.81 19.11
CA ALA A 240 16.15 -7.31 17.75
C ALA A 240 16.45 -8.80 17.70
N GLY A 241 15.72 -9.54 16.86
CA GLY A 241 15.75 -11.00 16.81
C GLY A 241 14.69 -11.70 17.66
N ALA A 242 13.89 -10.94 18.44
CA ALA A 242 12.78 -11.52 19.20
C ALA A 242 11.65 -12.00 18.29
N HIS A 243 10.93 -13.03 18.76
CA HIS A 243 9.75 -13.57 18.08
C HIS A 243 8.58 -13.75 19.04
N LEU A 244 7.38 -13.81 18.47
CA LEU A 244 6.15 -14.20 19.16
C LEU A 244 5.80 -15.65 18.84
N VAL A 245 5.33 -16.37 19.84
CA VAL A 245 4.65 -17.67 19.68
C VAL A 245 3.15 -17.39 19.62
N VAL A 246 2.61 -17.25 18.41
CA VAL A 246 1.21 -16.84 18.22
C VAL A 246 0.27 -18.04 18.14
N PRO A 247 -0.86 -18.01 18.84
CA PRO A 247 -1.91 -19.01 18.73
C PRO A 247 -2.69 -18.80 17.43
N VAL A 248 -2.99 -19.90 16.75
CA VAL A 248 -3.72 -19.89 15.48
C VAL A 248 -4.86 -20.89 15.55
N ARG A 249 -6.09 -20.43 15.33
CA ARG A 249 -7.24 -21.32 15.22
C ARG A 249 -7.34 -21.85 13.80
N LEU A 250 -7.34 -23.17 13.66
CA LEU A 250 -7.50 -23.84 12.37
C LEU A 250 -8.99 -23.93 11.97
N PRO A 251 -9.30 -24.21 10.68
CA PRO A 251 -10.68 -24.32 10.21
C PRO A 251 -11.51 -25.43 10.90
N ASP A 252 -10.85 -26.42 11.47
CA ASP A 252 -11.50 -27.51 12.26
C ASP A 252 -11.75 -27.13 13.72
N GLY A 253 -11.44 -25.89 14.11
CA GLY A 253 -11.60 -25.35 15.47
C GLY A 253 -10.42 -25.67 16.42
N SER A 254 -9.46 -26.49 16.04
CA SER A 254 -8.26 -26.75 16.84
C SER A 254 -7.34 -25.54 16.87
N GLU A 255 -6.58 -25.39 17.96
CA GLU A 255 -5.58 -24.34 18.09
C GLU A 255 -4.17 -24.92 17.99
N VAL A 256 -3.33 -24.24 17.24
CA VAL A 256 -1.90 -24.54 17.10
C VAL A 256 -1.09 -23.27 17.35
N THR A 257 0.19 -23.42 17.62
CA THR A 257 1.08 -22.26 17.76
C THR A 257 2.03 -22.15 16.59
N ARG A 258 2.42 -20.90 16.24
CA ARG A 258 3.43 -20.60 15.22
C ARG A 258 4.33 -19.47 15.71
N GLN A 259 5.60 -19.57 15.36
CA GLN A 259 6.59 -18.55 15.68
C GLN A 259 6.71 -17.56 14.54
N TYR A 260 6.71 -16.27 14.87
CA TYR A 260 6.94 -15.17 13.92
C TYR A 260 7.86 -14.13 14.54
N SER A 261 8.97 -13.87 13.86
CA SER A 261 9.92 -12.84 14.28
C SER A 261 9.26 -11.45 14.23
N LEU A 262 9.56 -10.61 15.20
CA LEU A 262 9.14 -9.21 15.22
C LEU A 262 9.91 -8.42 14.17
N THR A 263 9.17 -7.71 13.32
CA THR A 263 9.71 -6.87 12.25
C THR A 263 9.69 -5.39 12.58
N SER A 264 8.96 -5.01 13.64
CA SER A 264 8.93 -3.64 14.15
C SER A 264 10.30 -3.23 14.69
N ASP A 265 10.56 -1.91 14.65
CA ASP A 265 11.68 -1.32 15.35
C ASP A 265 11.57 -1.66 16.85
N PRO A 266 12.61 -2.26 17.48
CA PRO A 266 12.58 -2.63 18.91
C PRO A 266 12.38 -1.44 19.87
N GLN A 267 12.67 -0.21 19.45
CA GLN A 267 12.42 1.00 20.24
C GLN A 267 10.94 1.36 20.32
N ARG A 268 10.16 0.93 19.33
CA ARG A 268 8.70 1.15 19.33
C ARG A 268 8.03 0.24 20.32
N ARG A 269 7.38 0.84 21.30
CA ARG A 269 6.63 0.13 22.33
C ARG A 269 5.11 0.22 22.15
N ASP A 270 4.66 1.02 21.21
CA ASP A 270 3.24 1.20 20.91
C ASP A 270 2.65 0.04 20.10
N MET A 271 3.50 -0.75 19.44
CA MET A 271 3.05 -1.86 18.58
C MET A 271 4.16 -2.89 18.34
N TYR A 272 3.75 -4.12 18.08
CA TYR A 272 4.57 -5.14 17.44
C TYR A 272 4.10 -5.33 16.00
N GLU A 273 5.02 -5.64 15.09
CA GLU A 273 4.70 -6.06 13.73
C GLU A 273 5.27 -7.45 13.48
N ILE A 274 4.46 -8.33 12.88
CA ILE A 274 4.91 -9.63 12.34
C ILE A 274 4.57 -9.70 10.87
N ALA A 275 5.33 -10.49 10.08
CA ALA A 275 5.00 -10.76 8.69
C ALA A 275 4.84 -12.26 8.46
N VAL A 276 3.73 -12.64 7.88
CA VAL A 276 3.32 -14.03 7.67
C VAL A 276 3.39 -14.38 6.20
N LEU A 277 4.27 -15.31 5.85
CA LEU A 277 4.32 -15.93 4.53
C LEU A 277 3.24 -17.02 4.44
N ARG A 278 2.33 -16.89 3.50
CA ARG A 278 1.32 -17.92 3.21
C ARG A 278 1.97 -19.11 2.52
N GLU A 279 1.90 -20.27 3.17
CA GLU A 279 2.36 -21.54 2.64
C GLU A 279 1.18 -22.45 2.30
N GLU A 280 1.09 -22.87 1.05
CA GLU A 280 -0.01 -23.73 0.57
C GLU A 280 0.18 -25.19 1.02
N ALA A 281 1.42 -25.67 1.03
CA ALA A 281 1.77 -27.05 1.37
C ALA A 281 2.18 -27.27 2.84
N GLY A 282 2.15 -26.22 3.68
CA GLY A 282 2.61 -26.27 5.06
C GLY A 282 1.59 -26.84 6.05
N ARG A 283 1.90 -26.68 7.36
CA ARG A 283 1.06 -27.15 8.49
C ARG A 283 -0.23 -26.32 8.69
N ARG A 284 -0.78 -25.72 7.65
CA ARG A 284 -2.02 -24.91 7.57
C ARG A 284 -2.08 -23.64 8.44
N GLY A 285 -1.15 -23.41 9.39
CA GLY A 285 -1.21 -22.26 10.29
C GLY A 285 -1.14 -20.91 9.58
N SER A 286 -0.16 -20.70 8.69
CA SER A 286 -0.05 -19.44 7.94
C SER A 286 -1.22 -19.19 6.99
N ALA A 287 -1.77 -20.24 6.36
CA ALA A 287 -2.96 -20.16 5.55
C ALA A 287 -4.20 -19.78 6.38
N ALA A 288 -4.35 -20.34 7.59
CA ALA A 288 -5.42 -20.00 8.52
C ALA A 288 -5.33 -18.54 8.97
N ILE A 289 -4.13 -18.04 9.32
CA ILE A 289 -3.93 -16.61 9.64
C ILE A 289 -4.38 -15.73 8.47
N HIS A 290 -3.94 -16.01 7.25
CA HIS A 290 -4.34 -15.24 6.06
C HIS A 290 -5.85 -15.27 5.79
N ALA A 291 -6.53 -16.35 6.14
CA ALA A 291 -7.96 -16.54 5.91
C ALA A 291 -8.84 -15.92 7.01
N SER A 292 -8.39 -15.96 8.28
CA SER A 292 -9.26 -15.64 9.42
C SER A 292 -8.87 -14.40 10.20
N TRP A 293 -7.57 -14.00 10.21
CA TRP A 293 -7.19 -12.81 10.94
C TRP A 293 -7.63 -11.55 10.21
N GLN A 294 -8.30 -10.69 10.94
CA GLN A 294 -8.78 -9.39 10.50
C GLN A 294 -8.50 -8.33 11.57
N ILE A 295 -8.66 -7.07 11.25
CA ILE A 295 -8.59 -6.00 12.24
C ILE A 295 -9.64 -6.29 13.33
N GLY A 296 -9.21 -6.22 14.60
CA GLY A 296 -10.03 -6.58 15.75
C GLY A 296 -9.80 -8.01 16.27
N THR A 297 -9.12 -8.91 15.53
CA THR A 297 -8.78 -10.24 16.03
C THR A 297 -7.98 -10.13 17.33
N ARG A 298 -8.45 -10.82 18.39
CA ARG A 298 -7.84 -10.79 19.73
C ARG A 298 -6.99 -12.03 19.95
N LEU A 299 -5.80 -11.83 20.48
CA LEU A 299 -4.81 -12.86 20.74
C LEU A 299 -4.39 -12.82 22.20
N ALA A 300 -4.27 -14.00 22.83
CA ALA A 300 -3.69 -14.18 24.13
C ALA A 300 -2.46 -15.08 24.03
N LEU A 301 -1.29 -14.52 24.20
CA LEU A 301 -0.02 -15.21 23.98
C LEU A 301 0.99 -14.92 25.10
N ASP A 302 2.09 -15.62 25.11
CA ASP A 302 3.16 -15.36 26.06
C ASP A 302 4.03 -14.19 25.59
N HIS A 303 4.84 -13.65 26.50
CA HIS A 303 5.77 -12.59 26.19
C HIS A 303 6.74 -13.01 25.07
N PRO A 304 7.19 -12.05 24.22
CA PRO A 304 8.19 -12.32 23.19
C PRO A 304 9.46 -12.95 23.77
N VAL A 305 10.04 -13.87 23.01
CA VAL A 305 11.30 -14.53 23.37
C VAL A 305 12.35 -14.20 22.31
N ASN A 306 13.59 -13.96 22.72
CA ASN A 306 14.70 -13.75 21.80
C ASN A 306 15.68 -14.93 21.83
N GLN A 307 15.70 -15.70 20.75
CA GLN A 307 16.64 -16.80 20.52
C GLN A 307 17.67 -16.49 19.43
N PHE A 308 17.60 -15.28 18.85
CA PHE A 308 18.48 -14.81 17.79
C PHE A 308 19.00 -13.39 18.10
N PRO A 309 19.69 -13.18 19.25
CA PRO A 309 20.08 -11.85 19.69
C PRO A 309 21.27 -11.31 18.91
N LEU A 310 21.29 -9.98 18.69
CA LEU A 310 22.48 -9.26 18.26
C LEU A 310 23.55 -9.26 19.36
N HIS A 311 24.83 -9.24 18.95
CA HIS A 311 25.93 -8.94 19.84
C HIS A 311 25.90 -7.48 20.33
N ASP A 312 26.54 -7.19 21.45
CA ASP A 312 26.52 -5.88 22.07
C ASP A 312 27.78 -5.04 21.81
N ASP A 313 28.85 -5.65 21.27
CA ASP A 313 30.10 -4.98 20.99
C ASP A 313 30.10 -4.24 19.62
N ASP A 314 31.25 -3.59 19.28
CA ASP A 314 31.39 -2.73 18.11
C ASP A 314 31.76 -3.47 16.82
N ARG A 315 31.78 -4.82 16.81
CA ARG A 315 32.12 -5.57 15.61
C ARG A 315 31.12 -5.26 14.48
N HIS A 316 31.64 -5.26 13.27
CA HIS A 316 30.80 -5.12 12.06
C HIS A 316 29.83 -6.28 11.93
N SER A 317 28.58 -6.01 11.51
CA SER A 317 27.56 -7.03 11.31
C SER A 317 27.26 -7.23 9.83
N VAL A 318 27.33 -8.48 9.37
CA VAL A 318 26.86 -8.88 8.04
C VAL A 318 25.52 -9.60 8.19
N LEU A 319 24.45 -8.94 7.78
CA LEU A 319 23.08 -9.42 7.87
C LEU A 319 22.70 -10.08 6.54
N ILE A 320 22.30 -11.35 6.56
CA ILE A 320 21.99 -12.15 5.36
C ILE A 320 20.56 -12.67 5.46
N ALA A 321 19.69 -12.21 4.56
CA ALA A 321 18.28 -12.57 4.52
C ALA A 321 17.93 -13.36 3.25
N GLY A 322 17.17 -14.44 3.39
CA GLY A 322 16.55 -15.18 2.29
C GLY A 322 15.04 -15.20 2.37
N GLY A 323 14.34 -14.61 1.40
CA GLY A 323 12.87 -14.59 1.38
C GLY A 323 12.27 -13.98 2.64
N ILE A 324 11.41 -14.75 3.37
CA ILE A 324 10.76 -14.28 4.62
C ILE A 324 11.74 -14.17 5.78
N GLY A 325 12.93 -14.73 5.68
CA GLY A 325 14.00 -14.55 6.69
C GLY A 325 14.44 -13.08 6.86
N VAL A 326 13.95 -12.18 6.03
CA VAL A 326 14.11 -10.73 6.21
C VAL A 326 13.47 -10.22 7.52
N THR A 327 12.56 -10.95 8.12
CA THR A 327 11.79 -10.51 9.30
C THR A 327 12.65 -10.17 10.53
N PRO A 328 13.48 -11.06 11.08
CA PRO A 328 14.37 -10.69 12.19
C PRO A 328 15.49 -9.74 11.73
N ILE A 329 15.97 -9.93 10.51
CA ILE A 329 17.08 -9.16 9.94
C ILE A 329 16.72 -7.66 9.81
N LYS A 330 15.47 -7.33 9.46
CA LYS A 330 14.96 -5.96 9.43
C LYS A 330 15.07 -5.29 10.81
N ALA A 331 14.60 -5.96 11.86
CA ALA A 331 14.67 -5.44 13.23
C ALA A 331 16.13 -5.26 13.70
N MET A 332 17.03 -6.18 13.29
CA MET A 332 18.47 -6.07 13.54
C MET A 332 19.08 -4.85 12.85
N ALA A 333 18.77 -4.61 11.59
CA ALA A 333 19.27 -3.45 10.84
C ALA A 333 18.83 -2.13 11.50
N HIS A 334 17.57 -2.03 11.96
CA HIS A 334 17.10 -0.87 12.73
C HIS A 334 17.91 -0.67 14.01
N SER A 335 18.05 -1.74 14.79
CA SER A 335 18.79 -1.68 16.06
C SER A 335 20.26 -1.28 15.87
N LEU A 336 20.94 -1.81 14.84
CA LEU A 336 22.32 -1.45 14.52
C LEU A 336 22.44 0.02 14.08
N LYS A 337 21.54 0.48 13.23
CA LYS A 337 21.50 1.89 12.80
C LYS A 337 21.34 2.84 13.99
N GLU A 338 20.41 2.56 14.89
CA GLU A 338 20.19 3.40 16.08
C GLU A 338 21.38 3.44 17.03
N ARG A 339 22.05 2.29 17.20
CA ARG A 339 23.27 2.20 17.99
C ARG A 339 24.49 2.79 17.30
N GLY A 340 24.35 3.30 16.06
CA GLY A 340 25.47 3.83 15.25
C GLY A 340 26.50 2.76 14.88
N ARG A 341 26.09 1.49 14.81
CA ARG A 341 26.94 0.35 14.49
C ARG A 341 27.06 0.13 12.98
N SER A 342 28.22 -0.27 12.52
CA SER A 342 28.44 -0.57 11.10
C SER A 342 27.84 -1.93 10.73
N PHE A 343 27.13 -1.98 9.60
CA PHE A 343 26.58 -3.23 9.06
C PHE A 343 26.41 -3.19 7.54
N GLU A 344 26.27 -4.36 6.96
CA GLU A 344 25.79 -4.61 5.59
C GLU A 344 24.59 -5.53 5.66
N LEU A 345 23.65 -5.35 4.70
CA LEU A 345 22.44 -6.15 4.59
C LEU A 345 22.34 -6.77 3.19
N HIS A 346 22.51 -8.08 3.10
CA HIS A 346 22.39 -8.87 1.88
C HIS A 346 21.03 -9.56 1.87
N TYR A 347 20.15 -9.14 0.94
CA TYR A 347 18.80 -9.68 0.86
C TYR A 347 18.57 -10.39 -0.47
N SER A 348 18.33 -11.69 -0.41
CA SER A 348 18.09 -12.55 -1.57
C SER A 348 16.63 -12.98 -1.67
N GLY A 349 16.02 -12.83 -2.85
CA GLY A 349 14.67 -13.27 -3.15
C GLY A 349 14.57 -13.91 -4.55
N ARG A 350 13.38 -14.43 -4.89
CA ARG A 350 13.16 -15.01 -6.23
C ARG A 350 13.07 -13.91 -7.29
N THR A 351 12.19 -12.96 -7.05
CA THR A 351 11.99 -11.77 -7.90
C THR A 351 11.75 -10.57 -6.98
N ALA A 352 11.82 -9.38 -7.53
CA ALA A 352 11.53 -8.13 -6.80
C ALA A 352 10.10 -8.11 -6.17
N ALA A 353 9.13 -8.75 -6.83
CA ALA A 353 7.74 -8.82 -6.35
C ALA A 353 7.56 -9.80 -5.17
N ASP A 354 8.48 -10.74 -4.98
CA ASP A 354 8.43 -11.72 -3.87
C ASP A 354 9.14 -11.24 -2.60
N MET A 355 9.80 -10.07 -2.64
CA MET A 355 10.62 -9.57 -1.54
C MET A 355 9.86 -8.59 -0.65
N ALA A 356 9.41 -9.06 0.51
CA ALA A 356 8.77 -8.21 1.51
C ALA A 356 9.75 -7.14 2.02
N TYR A 357 9.24 -5.94 2.36
CA TYR A 357 10.02 -4.80 2.87
C TYR A 357 11.12 -4.26 1.95
N ARG A 358 11.29 -4.78 0.72
CA ARG A 358 12.38 -4.38 -0.18
C ARG A 358 12.50 -2.87 -0.36
N ASP A 359 11.39 -2.21 -0.73
CA ASP A 359 11.39 -0.78 -1.03
C ASP A 359 11.58 0.07 0.24
N GLN A 360 11.06 -0.41 1.38
CA GLN A 360 11.29 0.20 2.68
C GLN A 360 12.78 0.13 3.06
N LEU A 361 13.38 -1.06 3.01
CA LEU A 361 14.79 -1.26 3.31
C LEU A 361 15.71 -0.47 2.37
N ALA A 362 15.36 -0.38 1.08
CA ALA A 362 16.11 0.42 0.12
C ALA A 362 16.06 1.92 0.42
N SER A 363 14.95 2.42 0.96
CA SER A 363 14.82 3.80 1.39
C SER A 363 15.53 4.09 2.71
N GLU A 364 15.50 3.13 3.65
CA GLU A 364 16.03 3.32 5.01
C GLU A 364 17.54 3.06 5.12
N PHE A 365 18.08 2.17 4.27
CA PHE A 365 19.47 1.72 4.27
C PHE A 365 20.11 1.77 2.88
N PRO A 366 20.11 2.92 2.19
CA PRO A 366 20.52 3.01 0.78
C PRO A 366 22.01 2.67 0.54
N GLY A 367 22.84 2.78 1.56
CA GLY A 367 24.28 2.47 1.44
C GLY A 367 24.68 1.08 1.97
N GLN A 368 23.79 0.41 2.69
CA GLN A 368 24.05 -0.86 3.35
C GLN A 368 23.34 -2.05 2.68
N LEU A 369 22.28 -1.80 1.91
CA LEU A 369 21.45 -2.85 1.31
C LEU A 369 21.98 -3.32 -0.02
N HIS A 370 22.18 -4.64 -0.14
CA HIS A 370 22.50 -5.36 -1.36
C HIS A 370 21.37 -6.33 -1.71
N LEU A 371 20.78 -6.20 -2.91
CA LEU A 371 19.66 -7.02 -3.37
C LEU A 371 20.11 -8.06 -4.40
N TYR A 372 19.58 -9.28 -4.28
CA TYR A 372 19.91 -10.41 -5.16
C TYR A 372 18.64 -11.12 -5.62
N PHE A 373 18.57 -11.45 -6.93
CA PHE A 373 17.37 -12.04 -7.55
C PHE A 373 17.69 -13.38 -8.20
N THR A 374 17.13 -14.47 -7.64
CA THR A 374 17.50 -15.83 -8.08
C THR A 374 16.79 -16.30 -9.34
N ARG A 375 15.67 -15.63 -9.74
CA ARG A 375 14.88 -15.98 -10.93
C ARG A 375 14.80 -14.87 -11.98
N THR A 376 15.55 -13.80 -11.84
CA THR A 376 15.64 -12.73 -12.83
C THR A 376 16.91 -12.95 -13.67
N PRO A 377 16.81 -13.23 -14.97
CA PRO A 377 17.97 -13.40 -15.83
C PRO A 377 18.83 -12.13 -15.87
N GLY A 378 20.15 -12.30 -15.82
CA GLY A 378 21.12 -11.19 -15.87
C GLY A 378 21.36 -10.47 -14.54
N GLU A 379 20.62 -10.77 -13.50
CA GLU A 379 20.80 -10.18 -12.17
C GLU A 379 21.81 -10.97 -11.32
N ALA A 380 22.49 -10.24 -10.42
CA ALA A 380 23.45 -10.84 -9.51
C ALA A 380 22.79 -11.83 -8.54
N ARG A 381 23.44 -12.93 -8.29
CA ARG A 381 23.10 -13.89 -7.23
C ARG A 381 24.00 -13.68 -6.03
N LEU A 382 23.45 -13.91 -4.85
CA LEU A 382 24.23 -13.87 -3.61
C LEU A 382 25.29 -14.99 -3.64
N ASP A 383 26.54 -14.59 -3.63
CA ASP A 383 27.69 -15.46 -3.42
C ASP A 383 28.12 -15.34 -1.95
N LEU A 384 27.75 -16.34 -1.16
CA LEU A 384 28.02 -16.37 0.27
C LEU A 384 29.51 -16.44 0.59
N HIS A 385 30.27 -17.24 -0.18
CA HIS A 385 31.71 -17.37 0.04
C HIS A 385 32.40 -16.01 -0.16
N SER A 386 32.16 -15.35 -1.30
CA SER A 386 32.73 -14.03 -1.59
C SER A 386 32.25 -12.96 -0.59
N THR A 387 30.96 -12.96 -0.23
CA THR A 387 30.39 -12.02 0.76
C THR A 387 31.06 -12.18 2.13
N MET A 388 31.24 -13.42 2.61
CA MET A 388 31.86 -13.68 3.92
C MET A 388 33.37 -13.45 3.89
N ALA A 389 34.03 -13.74 2.79
CA ALA A 389 35.48 -13.52 2.62
C ALA A 389 35.86 -12.03 2.55
N SER A 390 35.00 -11.19 1.96
CA SER A 390 35.22 -9.75 1.85
C SER A 390 34.82 -8.95 3.09
N ALA A 391 34.17 -9.59 4.07
CA ALA A 391 33.71 -8.91 5.28
C ALA A 391 34.90 -8.40 6.13
N THR A 392 34.67 -7.34 6.87
CA THR A 392 35.65 -6.78 7.82
C THR A 392 36.16 -7.86 8.77
N PRO A 393 37.47 -7.95 9.02
CA PRO A 393 38.04 -8.90 9.96
C PRO A 393 37.34 -8.84 11.33
N GLY A 394 36.92 -10.00 11.85
CA GLY A 394 36.17 -10.05 13.10
C GLY A 394 34.67 -9.86 12.99
N ALA A 395 34.10 -9.62 11.81
CA ALA A 395 32.67 -9.40 11.62
C ALA A 395 31.79 -10.54 12.17
N MET A 396 30.59 -10.21 12.64
CA MET A 396 29.55 -11.14 13.02
C MET A 396 28.59 -11.37 11.85
N PHE A 397 28.16 -12.59 11.63
CA PHE A 397 27.25 -12.96 10.56
C PHE A 397 25.92 -13.43 11.12
N TYR A 398 24.82 -12.85 10.64
CA TYR A 398 23.45 -13.21 11.00
C TYR A 398 22.72 -13.68 9.76
N VAL A 399 22.35 -14.94 9.73
CA VAL A 399 21.75 -15.59 8.54
C VAL A 399 20.35 -16.07 8.88
N CYS A 400 19.34 -15.58 8.16
CA CYS A 400 17.99 -16.08 8.29
C CYS A 400 17.34 -16.32 6.93
N GLY A 401 16.73 -17.50 6.75
CA GLY A 401 16.08 -17.88 5.50
C GLY A 401 15.90 -19.38 5.34
N PRO A 402 15.65 -19.86 4.11
CA PRO A 402 15.48 -21.30 3.85
C PRO A 402 16.71 -22.12 4.26
N GLY A 403 16.50 -23.36 4.68
CA GLY A 403 17.55 -24.28 5.15
C GLY A 403 18.76 -24.34 4.23
N ARG A 404 18.53 -24.39 2.90
CA ARG A 404 19.61 -24.35 1.88
C ARG A 404 20.53 -23.10 1.95
N LEU A 405 19.96 -21.92 2.35
CA LEU A 405 20.76 -20.70 2.52
C LEU A 405 21.64 -20.83 3.77
N ILE A 406 21.09 -21.34 4.84
CA ILE A 406 21.80 -21.57 6.11
C ILE A 406 22.92 -22.59 5.92
N GLU A 407 22.63 -23.71 5.24
CA GLU A 407 23.64 -24.75 4.93
C GLU A 407 24.78 -24.19 4.07
N ALA A 408 24.45 -23.41 3.05
CA ALA A 408 25.46 -22.77 2.20
C ALA A 408 26.30 -21.74 2.97
N ALA A 409 25.70 -20.97 3.88
CA ALA A 409 26.44 -20.03 4.72
C ALA A 409 27.36 -20.76 5.72
N ARG A 410 26.92 -21.89 6.27
CA ARG A 410 27.75 -22.74 7.15
C ARG A 410 28.93 -23.36 6.39
N ALA A 411 28.69 -23.84 5.17
CA ALA A 411 29.76 -24.38 4.31
C ALA A 411 30.80 -23.30 4.00
N ALA A 412 30.38 -22.11 3.57
CA ALA A 412 31.26 -20.99 3.32
C ALA A 412 32.07 -20.57 4.57
N ALA A 413 31.43 -20.52 5.73
CA ALA A 413 32.11 -20.21 6.98
C ALA A 413 33.19 -21.24 7.34
N ASN A 414 32.90 -22.53 7.14
CA ASN A 414 33.88 -23.61 7.37
C ASN A 414 35.08 -23.51 6.41
N GLU A 415 34.83 -23.29 5.10
CA GLU A 415 35.88 -23.12 4.11
C GLU A 415 36.78 -21.91 4.41
N LEU A 416 36.21 -20.84 4.94
CA LEU A 416 36.93 -19.61 5.32
C LEU A 416 37.49 -19.66 6.76
N ALA A 417 37.39 -20.79 7.44
CA ALA A 417 37.80 -20.96 8.84
C ALA A 417 37.25 -19.87 9.79
N ILE A 418 35.99 -19.40 9.53
CA ILE A 418 35.31 -18.46 10.41
C ILE A 418 34.84 -19.20 11.66
N PRO A 419 35.19 -18.72 12.88
CA PRO A 419 34.77 -19.34 14.12
C PRO A 419 33.24 -19.44 14.23
N VAL A 420 32.72 -20.57 14.73
CA VAL A 420 31.29 -20.87 14.77
C VAL A 420 30.47 -19.86 15.60
N GLU A 421 31.08 -19.29 16.64
CA GLU A 421 30.47 -18.26 17.50
C GLU A 421 30.27 -16.93 16.77
N ARG A 422 30.86 -16.74 15.62
CA ARG A 422 30.69 -15.55 14.77
C ARG A 422 29.58 -15.70 13.73
N VAL A 423 28.98 -16.89 13.61
CA VAL A 423 27.92 -17.16 12.64
C VAL A 423 26.67 -17.58 13.40
N GLN A 424 25.72 -16.67 13.48
CA GLN A 424 24.41 -16.89 14.08
C GLN A 424 23.38 -17.13 12.99
N TYR A 425 22.45 -18.04 13.20
CA TYR A 425 21.41 -18.34 12.21
C TYR A 425 20.09 -18.72 12.87
N GLU A 426 18.98 -18.37 12.18
CA GLU A 426 17.62 -18.76 12.53
C GLU A 426 16.95 -19.43 11.33
N SER A 427 16.34 -20.60 11.52
CA SER A 427 15.58 -21.33 10.51
C SER A 427 14.10 -21.31 10.85
N PHE A 428 13.25 -21.22 9.82
CA PHE A 428 11.79 -21.31 9.95
C PHE A 428 11.23 -22.64 9.42
N ASP A 429 12.09 -23.60 9.07
CA ASP A 429 11.72 -24.94 8.57
C ASP A 429 11.16 -25.84 9.66
#